data_d037547896c31b1d9ca89c121b1f8037
#
_entry.id   d037547896c31b1d9ca89c121b1f8037
#
_cell.length_a   1.000
_cell.length_b   1.000
_cell.length_c   1.000
_cell.angle_alpha   90.00
_cell.angle_beta   90.00
_cell.angle_gamma   90.00
#
_symmetry.space_group_name_H-M   'P 1'
#
loop_
_entity.id
_entity.type
_entity.pdbx_description
1 polymer ?
#
loop_
_entity_poly.entity_id
_entity_poly.type
_entity_poly.pdbx_seq_one_letter_code
_entity_poly.pdbx_strand_id
1 'polypeptide(L)'
;MSHSDTVALRGLIFFAYHGYYAEERKIGNRYGVDIYVRTNLQQAGTHDRLKDTINYETLYAVAKEEMEKPAQLLEHLGERIVQQIFNKFASAARVKVVIRKYNPPIGGICHAAEIVLRRKRNE
;
A
#
# COMPACT_ATOMS: atom_id res chain seq x y z
N MET A 1 6.58 -15.48 19.60
CA MET A 1 6.59 -14.01 19.54
C MET A 1 5.35 -13.51 18.85
N SER A 2 4.77 -12.47 19.39
CA SER A 2 3.57 -11.88 18.83
C SER A 2 3.92 -10.96 17.66
N HIS A 3 3.12 -11.03 16.58
CA HIS A 3 3.19 -10.10 15.46
C HIS A 3 1.88 -9.33 15.35
N SER A 4 1.34 -8.92 16.49
CA SER A 4 0.06 -8.22 16.57
C SER A 4 0.19 -6.70 16.54
N ASP A 5 1.41 -6.17 16.63
CA ASP A 5 1.64 -4.74 16.57
C ASP A 5 1.58 -4.26 15.11
N THR A 6 1.24 -3.02 14.92
CA THR A 6 1.02 -2.50 13.57
C THR A 6 1.67 -1.14 13.38
N VAL A 7 2.36 -0.97 12.26
CA VAL A 7 2.74 0.34 11.73
C VAL A 7 1.89 0.59 10.50
N ALA A 8 1.30 1.76 10.39
CA ALA A 8 0.43 2.07 9.27
C ALA A 8 0.67 3.46 8.71
N LEU A 9 0.43 3.59 7.41
CA LEU A 9 0.23 4.87 6.75
C LEU A 9 -1.21 4.88 6.24
N ARG A 10 -1.96 5.90 6.60
CA ARG A 10 -3.38 5.98 6.25
C ARG A 10 -3.64 7.28 5.49
N GLY A 11 -4.42 7.16 4.43
CA GLY A 11 -4.85 8.33 3.69
C GLY A 11 -3.79 8.93 2.78
N LEU A 12 -2.86 8.14 2.25
CA LEU A 12 -1.93 8.62 1.24
C LEU A 12 -2.72 8.96 -0.02
N ILE A 13 -2.40 10.09 -0.63
CA ILE A 13 -3.04 10.52 -1.87
C ILE A 13 -1.98 10.64 -2.95
N PHE A 14 -2.27 10.02 -4.10
CA PHE A 14 -1.40 10.09 -5.28
C PHE A 14 -2.22 10.44 -6.50
N PHE A 15 -1.64 11.20 -7.41
CA PHE A 15 -2.16 11.29 -8.77
C PHE A 15 -1.34 10.33 -9.62
N ALA A 16 -2.01 9.39 -10.30
CA ALA A 16 -1.32 8.31 -11.00
C ALA A 16 -2.11 7.87 -12.23
N TYR A 17 -1.52 6.97 -13.03
CA TYR A 17 -1.99 6.64 -14.36
C TYR A 17 -2.29 5.14 -14.47
N HIS A 18 -3.25 4.68 -13.66
CA HIS A 18 -3.70 3.30 -13.65
C HIS A 18 -5.09 3.20 -14.26
N GLY A 19 -5.42 2.04 -14.83
CA GLY A 19 -6.74 1.77 -15.35
C GLY A 19 -6.71 0.72 -16.44
N TYR A 20 -7.81 -0.02 -16.54
CA TYR A 20 -7.94 -1.06 -17.55
C TYR A 20 -7.95 -0.47 -18.96
N TYR A 21 -8.63 0.67 -19.14
CA TYR A 21 -8.73 1.32 -20.45
C TYR A 21 -7.54 2.27 -20.67
N ALA A 22 -7.05 2.31 -21.93
CA ALA A 22 -5.92 3.15 -22.29
C ALA A 22 -6.15 4.62 -21.97
N GLU A 23 -7.38 5.11 -22.12
CA GLU A 23 -7.72 6.51 -21.83
C GLU A 23 -7.46 6.86 -20.38
N GLU A 24 -7.78 5.94 -19.44
CA GLU A 24 -7.54 6.16 -18.02
C GLU A 24 -6.05 6.30 -17.73
N ARG A 25 -5.23 5.52 -18.42
CA ARG A 25 -3.77 5.56 -18.23
C ARG A 25 -3.12 6.80 -18.85
N LYS A 26 -3.83 7.49 -19.74
CA LYS A 26 -3.36 8.77 -20.31
C LYS A 26 -3.75 9.95 -19.47
N ILE A 27 -5.00 9.97 -19.01
CA ILE A 27 -5.58 11.10 -18.27
C ILE A 27 -5.13 11.07 -16.81
N GLY A 28 -5.05 9.89 -16.22
CA GLY A 28 -4.75 9.72 -14.82
C GLY A 28 -5.95 9.97 -13.93
N ASN A 29 -5.75 9.74 -12.65
CA ASN A 29 -6.77 9.96 -11.63
C ASN A 29 -6.11 10.10 -10.26
N ARG A 30 -6.89 10.48 -9.29
CA ARG A 30 -6.46 10.54 -7.90
C ARG A 30 -6.76 9.20 -7.22
N TYR A 31 -5.77 8.72 -6.45
CA TYR A 31 -5.85 7.45 -5.74
C TYR A 31 -5.55 7.66 -4.26
N GLY A 32 -6.24 6.91 -3.41
CA GLY A 32 -5.93 6.85 -1.99
C GLY A 32 -5.31 5.51 -1.65
N VAL A 33 -4.34 5.51 -0.75
CA VAL A 33 -3.66 4.27 -0.33
C VAL A 33 -3.53 4.25 1.19
N ASP A 34 -3.91 3.12 1.79
CA ASP A 34 -3.61 2.81 3.18
C ASP A 34 -2.75 1.57 3.21
N ILE A 35 -1.76 1.55 4.07
CA ILE A 35 -0.87 0.40 4.24
C ILE A 35 -0.77 0.09 5.73
N TYR A 36 -0.99 -1.18 6.09
CA TYR A 36 -0.87 -1.66 7.46
C TYR A 36 0.13 -2.82 7.46
N VAL A 37 1.18 -2.69 8.27
CA VAL A 37 2.20 -3.73 8.39
C VAL A 37 2.20 -4.28 9.80
N ARG A 38 1.92 -5.57 9.93
CA ARG A 38 1.95 -6.25 11.22
C ARG A 38 3.36 -6.76 11.50
N THR A 39 3.82 -6.50 12.69
CA THR A 39 5.17 -6.84 13.13
C THR A 39 5.20 -6.91 14.64
N ASN A 40 6.38 -7.08 15.22
CA ASN A 40 6.59 -6.99 16.65
C ASN A 40 7.39 -5.72 16.93
N LEU A 41 6.80 -4.78 17.67
CA LEU A 41 7.42 -3.48 17.96
C LEU A 41 8.05 -3.41 19.35
N GLN A 42 8.17 -4.55 20.05
CA GLN A 42 8.68 -4.55 21.40
C GLN A 42 10.12 -4.00 21.50
N GLN A 43 10.98 -4.42 20.59
CA GLN A 43 12.38 -3.95 20.59
C GLN A 43 12.47 -2.45 20.28
N ALA A 44 11.67 -1.98 19.33
CA ALA A 44 11.62 -0.54 19.03
C ALA A 44 11.15 0.26 20.23
N GLY A 45 10.12 -0.23 20.90
CA GLY A 45 9.57 0.42 22.11
C GLY A 45 10.55 0.41 23.29
N THR A 46 11.27 -0.69 23.45
CA THR A 46 12.23 -0.84 24.57
C THR A 46 13.50 -0.04 24.33
N HIS A 47 14.05 -0.06 23.13
CA HIS A 47 15.37 0.46 22.84
C HIS A 47 15.38 1.83 22.15
N ASP A 48 14.23 2.31 21.71
CA ASP A 48 14.07 3.62 21.03
C ASP A 48 15.03 3.76 19.83
N ARG A 49 15.07 2.70 18.97
CA ARG A 49 15.94 2.68 17.81
C ARG A 49 15.14 2.48 16.54
N LEU A 50 15.38 3.32 15.55
CA LEU A 50 14.70 3.28 14.26
C LEU A 50 14.89 1.94 13.54
N LYS A 51 16.05 1.33 13.66
CA LYS A 51 16.35 0.04 13.00
C LYS A 51 15.47 -1.11 13.50
N ASP A 52 14.83 -0.96 14.65
CA ASP A 52 14.02 -2.01 15.26
C ASP A 52 12.54 -1.92 14.87
N THR A 53 12.17 -0.94 14.07
CA THR A 53 10.78 -0.73 13.65
C THR A 53 10.63 -0.84 12.13
N ILE A 54 9.39 -0.66 11.67
CA ILE A 54 9.08 -0.43 10.25
C ILE A 54 9.16 1.08 10.04
N ASN A 55 10.18 1.55 9.33
CA ASN A 55 10.32 2.97 9.05
C ASN A 55 9.25 3.40 8.05
N TYR A 56 8.29 4.22 8.49
CA TYR A 56 7.18 4.60 7.61
C TYR A 56 7.58 5.54 6.47
N GLU A 57 8.72 6.22 6.57
CA GLU A 57 9.24 6.98 5.43
C GLU A 57 9.66 6.05 4.29
N THR A 58 10.29 4.92 4.63
CA THR A 58 10.63 3.88 3.66
C THR A 58 9.36 3.23 3.10
N LEU A 59 8.38 3.02 3.96
CA LEU A 59 7.08 2.49 3.54
C LEU A 59 6.40 3.42 2.52
N TYR A 60 6.44 4.73 2.77
CA TYR A 60 5.94 5.73 1.81
C TYR A 60 6.68 5.65 0.47
N ALA A 61 8.01 5.55 0.52
CA ALA A 61 8.83 5.48 -0.69
C ALA A 61 8.47 4.27 -1.55
N VAL A 62 8.20 3.13 -0.91
CA VAL A 62 7.74 1.91 -1.61
C VAL A 62 6.42 2.18 -2.33
N ALA A 63 5.45 2.77 -1.63
CA ALA A 63 4.16 3.07 -2.21
C ALA A 63 4.30 4.02 -3.40
N LYS A 64 5.05 5.10 -3.22
CA LYS A 64 5.26 6.12 -4.26
C LYS A 64 5.88 5.51 -5.51
N GLU A 65 6.93 4.70 -5.35
CA GLU A 65 7.61 4.08 -6.48
C GLU A 65 6.67 3.19 -7.28
N GLU A 66 5.86 2.36 -6.60
CA GLU A 66 4.92 1.48 -7.29
C GLU A 66 3.76 2.25 -7.92
N MET A 67 3.30 3.30 -7.28
CA MET A 67 2.22 4.13 -7.84
C MET A 67 2.63 4.82 -9.14
N GLU A 68 3.91 5.10 -9.33
CA GLU A 68 4.43 5.74 -10.54
C GLU A 68 4.44 4.80 -11.75
N LYS A 69 4.33 3.48 -11.55
CA LYS A 69 4.33 2.49 -12.62
C LYS A 69 2.89 2.14 -12.99
N PRO A 70 2.43 2.48 -14.20
CA PRO A 70 1.04 2.21 -14.59
C PRO A 70 0.67 0.73 -14.46
N ALA A 71 -0.56 0.47 -14.05
CA ALA A 71 -1.14 -0.85 -13.97
C ALA A 71 -2.55 -0.82 -14.54
N GLN A 72 -2.99 -1.93 -15.13
CA GLN A 72 -4.36 -2.03 -15.62
C GLN A 72 -5.35 -2.28 -14.48
N LEU A 73 -4.97 -3.10 -13.51
CA LEU A 73 -5.82 -3.47 -12.39
C LEU A 73 -5.22 -2.98 -11.08
N LEU A 74 -6.06 -2.47 -10.20
CA LEU A 74 -5.63 -2.05 -8.85
C LEU A 74 -5.09 -3.24 -8.06
N GLU A 75 -5.63 -4.44 -8.29
CA GLU A 75 -5.17 -5.67 -7.65
C GLU A 75 -3.70 -5.95 -7.97
N HIS A 76 -3.29 -5.73 -9.22
CA HIS A 76 -1.90 -5.92 -9.62
C HIS A 76 -0.98 -4.90 -8.95
N LEU A 77 -1.40 -3.65 -8.91
CA LEU A 77 -0.69 -2.58 -8.20
C LEU A 77 -0.53 -2.93 -6.72
N GLY A 78 -1.61 -3.40 -6.11
CA GLY A 78 -1.59 -3.81 -4.70
C GLY A 78 -0.63 -4.95 -4.44
N GLU A 79 -0.59 -5.97 -5.30
CA GLU A 79 0.36 -7.07 -5.17
C GLU A 79 1.81 -6.60 -5.27
N ARG A 80 2.10 -5.67 -6.18
CA ARG A 80 3.45 -5.10 -6.30
C ARG A 80 3.86 -4.39 -5.00
N ILE A 81 2.95 -3.60 -4.43
CA ILE A 81 3.22 -2.90 -3.17
C ILE A 81 3.50 -3.90 -2.05
N VAL A 82 2.64 -4.92 -1.92
CA VAL A 82 2.81 -5.97 -0.90
C VAL A 82 4.16 -6.64 -1.02
N GLN A 83 4.55 -7.05 -2.23
CA GLN A 83 5.81 -7.76 -2.45
C GLN A 83 7.02 -6.88 -2.11
N GLN A 84 6.97 -5.59 -2.47
CA GLN A 84 8.06 -4.68 -2.14
C GLN A 84 8.19 -4.46 -0.63
N ILE A 85 7.07 -4.41 0.08
CA ILE A 85 7.09 -4.28 1.53
C ILE A 85 7.74 -5.51 2.16
N PHE A 86 7.37 -6.71 1.73
CA PHE A 86 8.01 -7.92 2.24
C PHE A 86 9.50 -7.98 1.89
N ASN A 87 9.88 -7.48 0.71
CA ASN A 87 11.29 -7.44 0.31
C ASN A 87 12.11 -6.45 1.14
N LYS A 88 11.53 -5.30 1.48
CA LYS A 88 12.23 -4.25 2.22
C LYS A 88 12.29 -4.52 3.72
N PHE A 89 11.28 -5.18 4.27
CA PHE A 89 11.14 -5.35 5.71
C PHE A 89 11.06 -6.82 6.08
N ALA A 90 12.20 -7.39 6.50
CA ALA A 90 12.26 -8.79 6.92
C ALA A 90 11.32 -9.07 8.11
N SER A 91 11.09 -8.05 8.95
CA SER A 91 10.25 -8.17 10.15
C SER A 91 8.76 -8.06 9.87
N ALA A 92 8.35 -7.72 8.65
CA ALA A 92 6.95 -7.65 8.29
C ALA A 92 6.36 -9.06 8.24
N ALA A 93 5.36 -9.33 9.09
CA ALA A 93 4.70 -10.64 9.15
C ALA A 93 3.45 -10.67 8.26
N ARG A 94 2.68 -9.60 8.26
CA ARG A 94 1.45 -9.46 7.48
C ARG A 94 1.37 -8.05 6.93
N VAL A 95 0.78 -7.92 5.74
CA VAL A 95 0.58 -6.63 5.10
C VAL A 95 -0.87 -6.54 4.62
N LYS A 96 -1.50 -5.42 4.91
CA LYS A 96 -2.81 -5.08 4.36
C LYS A 96 -2.65 -3.79 3.55
N VAL A 97 -3.08 -3.81 2.30
CA VAL A 97 -3.06 -2.65 1.42
C VAL A 97 -4.48 -2.36 0.98
N VAL A 98 -4.88 -1.10 1.10
CA VAL A 98 -6.15 -0.59 0.59
C VAL A 98 -5.83 0.41 -0.50
N ILE A 99 -6.42 0.24 -1.68
CA ILE A 99 -6.26 1.18 -2.78
C ILE A 99 -7.64 1.65 -3.22
N ARG A 100 -7.83 2.98 -3.26
CA ARG A 100 -9.05 3.62 -3.69
C ARG A 100 -8.81 4.40 -4.97
N LYS A 101 -9.72 4.27 -5.90
CA LYS A 101 -9.76 5.10 -7.10
C LYS A 101 -10.94 6.04 -6.93
N TYR A 102 -10.65 7.34 -6.86
CA TYR A 102 -11.69 8.34 -6.64
C TYR A 102 -12.45 8.62 -7.94
N ASN A 103 -13.74 8.85 -7.80
CA ASN A 103 -14.63 9.16 -8.92
C ASN A 103 -14.44 8.20 -10.10
N PRO A 104 -14.60 6.88 -9.88
CA PRO A 104 -14.35 5.91 -10.94
C PRO A 104 -15.36 6.07 -12.07
N PRO A 105 -14.94 5.87 -13.34
CA PRO A 105 -15.83 6.09 -14.51
C PRO A 105 -16.76 4.90 -14.74
N ILE A 106 -17.78 4.76 -13.90
CA ILE A 106 -18.69 3.61 -13.92
C ILE A 106 -20.09 3.95 -14.44
N GLY A 107 -20.26 5.19 -14.95
CA GLY A 107 -21.56 5.62 -15.47
C GLY A 107 -22.53 6.14 -14.42
N GLY A 108 -22.09 6.31 -13.18
CA GLY A 108 -22.89 6.84 -12.08
C GLY A 108 -22.00 7.58 -11.09
N ILE A 109 -22.63 8.20 -10.09
CA ILE A 109 -21.89 8.93 -9.05
C ILE A 109 -21.40 7.92 -8.02
N CYS A 110 -20.08 7.89 -7.83
CA CYS A 110 -19.44 7.03 -6.84
C CYS A 110 -18.21 7.75 -6.29
N HIS A 111 -18.12 7.83 -4.96
CA HIS A 111 -16.98 8.49 -4.32
C HIS A 111 -15.67 7.77 -4.65
N ALA A 112 -15.65 6.46 -4.47
CA ALA A 112 -14.45 5.67 -4.73
C ALA A 112 -14.80 4.20 -4.96
N ALA A 113 -14.02 3.56 -5.83
CA ALA A 113 -13.93 2.10 -5.91
C ALA A 113 -12.72 1.69 -5.11
N GLU A 114 -12.77 0.57 -4.42
CA GLU A 114 -11.73 0.19 -3.46
C GLU A 114 -11.43 -1.29 -3.54
N ILE A 115 -10.13 -1.63 -3.48
CA ILE A 115 -9.70 -3.01 -3.25
C ILE A 115 -8.95 -3.09 -1.93
N VAL A 116 -9.04 -4.23 -1.28
CA VAL A 116 -8.33 -4.52 -0.04
C VAL A 116 -7.62 -5.84 -0.19
N LEU A 117 -6.31 -5.83 -0.06
CA LEU A 117 -5.50 -7.05 -0.10
C LEU A 117 -4.91 -7.31 1.27
N ARG A 118 -5.01 -8.56 1.73
CA ARG A 118 -4.40 -9.01 2.97
C ARG A 118 -3.49 -10.19 2.65
N ARG A 119 -2.21 -10.08 2.99
CA ARG A 119 -1.23 -11.12 2.73
C ARG A 119 -0.40 -11.37 3.97
N LYS A 120 -0.04 -12.62 4.19
CA LYS A 120 0.98 -12.93 5.17
C LYS A 120 2.22 -13.43 4.44
N ARG A 121 3.37 -13.34 5.12
CA ARG A 121 4.64 -13.77 4.53
C ARG A 121 4.54 -15.25 4.14
N ASN A 122 5.06 -15.59 2.97
CA ASN A 122 5.07 -16.96 2.42
C ASN A 122 3.71 -17.43 1.88
N GLU A 123 2.85 -16.51 1.52
CA GLU A 123 1.61 -16.82 0.79
C GLU A 123 1.72 -16.51 -0.69
#